data_822aca121ea96ba908d3052df6976d7a
#
_entry.id   822aca121ea96ba908d3052df6976d7a
#
_cell.length_a   1.000
_cell.length_b   1.000
_cell.length_c   1.000
_cell.angle_alpha   90.00
_cell.angle_beta   90.00
_cell.angle_gamma   90.00
#
_symmetry.space_group_name_H-M   'P 1'
#
loop_
_entity.id
_entity.type
_entity.pdbx_description
1 polymer ?
#
loop_
_entity_poly.entity_id
_entity_poly.type
_entity_poly.pdbx_seq_one_letter_code
_entity_poly.pdbx_strand_id
1 'polypeptide(L)'
;MSGERGRRPYPPEFKREAVELYRRSGKSLQVVAGELGVAVESLRSWTKQHQVDEGEREGLSSAEREELRELRRKLLRVEQERDLLKRAAAFFARETEIR
;
A
#
# COMPACT_ATOMS: atom_id res chain seq x y z
N MET A 1 -7.10 19.03 -14.02
CA MET A 1 -7.91 17.85 -13.72
C MET A 1 -7.75 17.43 -12.29
N SER A 2 -8.66 17.89 -11.50
CA SER A 2 -8.56 17.65 -10.05
C SER A 2 -8.68 16.17 -9.70
N GLY A 3 -9.44 15.40 -10.47
CA GLY A 3 -9.58 13.99 -10.20
C GLY A 3 -8.30 13.20 -10.36
N GLU A 4 -7.44 13.63 -11.25
CA GLU A 4 -6.18 12.95 -11.47
C GLU A 4 -5.21 13.19 -10.32
N ARG A 5 -5.22 14.39 -9.76
CA ARG A 5 -4.36 14.69 -8.64
C ARG A 5 -4.64 13.80 -7.45
N GLY A 6 -5.91 13.53 -7.18
CA GLY A 6 -6.28 12.70 -6.05
C GLY A 6 -5.85 11.26 -6.19
N ARG A 7 -5.53 10.82 -7.41
CA ARG A 7 -5.14 9.44 -7.65
C ARG A 7 -3.65 9.21 -7.70
N ARG A 8 -2.87 10.27 -7.85
CA ARG A 8 -1.43 10.14 -7.90
C ARG A 8 -0.89 9.99 -6.49
N PRO A 9 -0.14 8.93 -6.26
CA PRO A 9 0.47 8.79 -4.95
C PRO A 9 1.56 9.84 -4.78
N TYR A 10 1.67 10.35 -3.58
CA TYR A 10 2.76 11.27 -3.26
C TYR A 10 4.01 10.47 -2.93
N PRO A 11 5.19 10.98 -3.28
CA PRO A 11 6.43 10.26 -2.94
C PRO A 11 6.61 10.16 -1.42
N PRO A 12 7.29 9.10 -0.96
CA PRO A 12 7.52 8.96 0.47
C PRO A 12 8.23 10.13 1.12
N GLU A 13 9.16 10.76 0.39
CA GLU A 13 9.89 11.92 0.92
C GLU A 13 8.95 13.07 1.18
N PHE A 14 8.02 13.30 0.26
CA PHE A 14 7.06 14.39 0.44
C PHE A 14 6.17 14.14 1.66
N LYS A 15 5.71 12.91 1.82
CA LYS A 15 4.85 12.58 2.96
C LYS A 15 5.59 12.81 4.27
N ARG A 16 6.84 12.38 4.33
CA ARG A 16 7.64 12.54 5.54
C ARG A 16 7.83 14.00 5.87
N GLU A 17 8.17 14.80 4.87
CA GLU A 17 8.38 16.22 5.10
C GLU A 17 7.11 16.95 5.50
N ALA A 18 5.99 16.52 4.91
CA ALA A 18 4.69 17.10 5.27
C ALA A 18 4.36 16.84 6.73
N VAL A 19 4.59 15.62 7.20
CA VAL A 19 4.33 15.26 8.59
C VAL A 19 5.26 16.05 9.52
N GLU A 20 6.53 16.16 9.16
CA GLU A 20 7.47 16.92 9.98
C GLU A 20 7.11 18.40 10.06
N LEU A 21 6.68 18.95 8.94
CA LEU A 21 6.24 20.34 8.95
C LEU A 21 5.04 20.52 9.88
N TYR A 22 4.07 19.61 9.78
CA TYR A 22 2.92 19.68 10.65
C TYR A 22 3.32 19.58 12.12
N ARG A 23 4.19 18.63 12.45
CA ARG A 23 4.57 18.41 13.84
C ARG A 23 5.35 19.59 14.43
N ARG A 24 6.11 20.28 13.60
CA ARG A 24 6.89 21.43 14.08
C ARG A 24 6.12 22.74 14.08
N SER A 25 5.05 22.81 13.30
CA SER A 25 4.38 24.09 13.08
C SER A 25 3.54 24.55 14.25
N GLY A 26 3.01 23.64 15.04
CA GLY A 26 2.05 23.98 16.07
C GLY A 26 0.69 24.36 15.52
N LYS A 27 0.50 24.28 14.21
CA LYS A 27 -0.76 24.62 13.56
C LYS A 27 -1.64 23.37 13.44
N SER A 28 -2.93 23.60 13.13
CA SER A 28 -3.84 22.49 12.97
C SER A 28 -3.60 21.73 11.69
N LEU A 29 -4.13 20.50 11.62
CA LEU A 29 -4.05 19.69 10.40
C LEU A 29 -4.64 20.44 9.22
N GLN A 30 -5.81 21.07 9.43
CA GLN A 30 -6.47 21.79 8.34
C GLN A 30 -5.61 22.90 7.77
N VAL A 31 -4.98 23.64 8.66
CA VAL A 31 -4.14 24.77 8.22
C VAL A 31 -2.93 24.27 7.43
N VAL A 32 -2.23 23.28 7.96
CA VAL A 32 -1.04 22.77 7.28
C VAL A 32 -1.39 22.10 5.97
N ALA A 33 -2.47 21.30 5.96
CA ALA A 33 -2.92 20.67 4.73
C ALA A 33 -3.24 21.70 3.66
N GLY A 34 -3.89 22.79 4.07
CA GLY A 34 -4.21 23.87 3.14
C GLY A 34 -2.95 24.53 2.59
N GLU A 35 -1.96 24.77 3.45
CA GLU A 35 -0.71 25.37 3.02
C GLU A 35 0.06 24.47 2.05
N LEU A 36 -0.03 23.16 2.25
CA LEU A 36 0.65 22.20 1.38
C LEU A 36 -0.15 21.85 0.13
N GLY A 37 -1.42 22.20 0.10
CA GLY A 37 -2.26 21.85 -1.03
C GLY A 37 -2.64 20.38 -1.07
N VAL A 38 -2.73 19.74 0.08
CA VAL A 38 -3.12 18.32 0.16
C VAL A 38 -4.42 18.20 0.94
N ALA A 39 -5.08 17.05 0.78
CA ALA A 39 -6.30 16.79 1.53
C ALA A 39 -5.97 16.59 3.00
N VAL A 40 -6.86 17.08 3.86
CA VAL A 40 -6.68 16.94 5.31
C VAL A 40 -6.57 15.47 5.69
N GLU A 41 -7.41 14.63 5.10
CA GLU A 41 -7.39 13.21 5.42
C GLU A 41 -6.09 12.54 5.02
N SER A 42 -5.49 13.00 3.94
CA SER A 42 -4.18 12.49 3.53
C SER A 42 -3.14 12.80 4.59
N LEU A 43 -3.09 14.06 5.03
CA LEU A 43 -2.11 14.45 6.03
C LEU A 43 -2.36 13.73 7.35
N ARG A 44 -3.63 13.55 7.73
CA ARG A 44 -3.96 12.80 8.94
C ARG A 44 -3.47 11.37 8.84
N SER A 45 -3.71 10.73 7.71
CA SER A 45 -3.29 9.35 7.49
C SER A 45 -1.77 9.22 7.53
N TRP A 46 -1.06 10.13 6.88
CA TRP A 46 0.40 10.12 6.89
C TRP A 46 0.96 10.31 8.30
N THR A 47 0.33 11.16 9.08
CA THR A 47 0.77 11.40 10.45
C THR A 47 0.61 10.15 11.30
N LYS A 48 -0.53 9.47 11.16
CA LYS A 48 -0.75 8.21 11.88
C LYS A 48 0.29 7.16 11.49
N GLN A 49 0.53 7.03 10.17
CA GLN A 49 1.49 6.03 9.70
C GLN A 49 2.90 6.35 10.19
N HIS A 50 3.24 7.64 10.21
CA HIS A 50 4.54 8.06 10.73
C HIS A 50 4.68 7.66 12.20
N GLN A 51 3.63 7.85 13.00
CA GLN A 51 3.66 7.46 14.40
C GLN A 51 3.85 5.95 14.56
N VAL A 52 3.21 5.16 13.71
CA VAL A 52 3.40 3.72 13.74
C VAL A 52 4.84 3.36 13.38
N ASP A 53 5.36 3.96 12.33
CA ASP A 53 6.72 3.68 11.86
C ASP A 53 7.77 4.07 12.90
N GLU A 54 7.48 5.11 13.70
CA GLU A 54 8.38 5.55 14.77
C GLU A 54 8.16 4.78 16.07
N GLY A 55 7.24 3.83 16.09
CA GLY A 55 6.95 3.06 17.28
C GLY A 55 6.09 3.75 18.31
N GLU A 56 5.47 4.89 17.94
CA GLU A 56 4.64 5.66 18.87
C GLU A 56 3.20 5.14 18.93
N ARG A 57 2.80 4.34 17.96
CA ARG A 57 1.46 3.74 17.90
C ARG A 57 1.57 2.32 17.44
N GLU A 58 0.61 1.49 17.87
CA GLU A 58 0.52 0.13 17.38
C GLU A 58 -0.04 0.12 15.97
N GLY A 59 0.40 -0.84 15.19
CA GLY A 59 -0.05 -1.02 13.83
C GLY A 59 1.06 -1.54 12.95
N LEU A 60 0.74 -1.82 11.70
CA LEU A 60 1.74 -2.28 10.74
C LEU A 60 2.54 -1.10 10.23
N SER A 61 3.86 -1.22 10.27
CA SER A 61 4.72 -0.20 9.70
C SER A 61 4.57 -0.17 8.18
N SER A 62 5.09 0.88 7.55
CA SER A 62 5.08 0.97 6.10
C SER A 62 5.82 -0.19 5.46
N ALA A 63 6.95 -0.57 6.05
CA ALA A 63 7.73 -1.69 5.54
C ALA A 63 6.96 -3.00 5.65
N GLU A 64 6.29 -3.22 6.79
CA GLU A 64 5.50 -4.43 6.97
C GLU A 64 4.31 -4.49 6.02
N ARG A 65 3.68 -3.35 5.78
CA ARG A 65 2.58 -3.29 4.82
C ARG A 65 3.05 -3.66 3.41
N GLU A 66 4.21 -3.16 3.03
CA GLU A 66 4.75 -3.45 1.72
C GLU A 66 5.10 -4.93 1.59
N GLU A 67 5.71 -5.49 2.63
CA GLU A 67 6.04 -6.91 2.64
C GLU A 67 4.78 -7.76 2.52
N LEU A 68 3.73 -7.40 3.25
CA LEU A 68 2.47 -8.12 3.19
C LEU A 68 1.88 -8.06 1.77
N ARG A 69 1.94 -6.90 1.14
CA ARG A 69 1.43 -6.72 -0.20
C ARG A 69 2.18 -7.61 -1.20
N GLU A 70 3.49 -7.66 -1.07
CA GLU A 70 4.30 -8.50 -1.95
C GLU A 70 4.03 -9.97 -1.74
N LEU A 71 3.87 -10.39 -0.49
CA LEU A 71 3.56 -11.79 -0.19
C LEU A 71 2.20 -12.19 -0.74
N ARG A 72 1.23 -11.30 -0.68
CA ARG A 72 -0.08 -11.57 -1.26
C ARG A 72 -0.02 -11.74 -2.77
N ARG A 73 0.76 -10.90 -3.44
CA ARG A 73 0.94 -11.04 -4.89
C ARG A 73 1.63 -12.35 -5.23
N LYS A 74 2.64 -12.71 -4.46
CA LYS A 74 3.38 -13.95 -4.68
C LYS A 74 2.47 -15.15 -4.47
N LEU A 75 1.67 -15.12 -3.42
CA LEU A 75 0.74 -16.21 -3.14
C LEU A 75 -0.25 -16.39 -4.28
N LEU A 76 -0.81 -15.29 -4.75
CA LEU A 76 -1.76 -15.36 -5.86
C LEU A 76 -1.12 -16.01 -7.09
N ARG A 77 0.11 -15.61 -7.41
CA ARG A 77 0.81 -16.18 -8.56
C ARG A 77 1.05 -17.66 -8.39
N VAL A 78 1.49 -18.07 -7.21
CA VAL A 78 1.75 -19.48 -6.93
C VAL A 78 0.47 -20.30 -7.02
N GLU A 79 -0.63 -19.74 -6.49
CA GLU A 79 -1.92 -20.44 -6.57
C GLU A 79 -2.39 -20.60 -8.02
N GLN A 80 -2.18 -19.58 -8.83
CA GLN A 80 -2.53 -19.67 -10.25
C GLN A 80 -1.69 -20.71 -10.98
N GLU A 81 -0.41 -20.77 -10.66
CA GLU A 81 0.46 -21.78 -11.25
C GLU A 81 0.05 -23.17 -10.83
N ARG A 82 -0.29 -23.35 -9.55
CA ARG A 82 -0.77 -24.65 -9.07
C ARG A 82 -2.02 -25.07 -9.81
N ASP A 83 -2.97 -24.15 -9.99
CA ASP A 83 -4.22 -24.49 -10.66
C ASP A 83 -3.99 -24.83 -12.12
N LEU A 84 -3.08 -24.14 -12.78
CA LEU A 84 -2.73 -24.46 -14.16
C LEU A 84 -2.13 -25.86 -14.27
N LEU A 85 -1.20 -26.17 -13.35
CA LEU A 85 -0.57 -27.48 -13.35
C LEU A 85 -1.58 -28.60 -13.09
N LYS A 86 -2.55 -28.34 -12.20
CA LYS A 86 -3.60 -29.32 -11.96
C LYS A 86 -4.41 -29.60 -13.21
N ARG A 87 -4.78 -28.56 -13.95
CA ARG A 87 -5.53 -28.72 -15.18
C ARG A 87 -4.73 -29.45 -16.24
N ALA A 88 -3.44 -29.12 -16.32
CA ALA A 88 -2.56 -29.80 -17.28
C ALA A 88 -2.41 -31.27 -16.94
N ALA A 89 -2.25 -31.58 -15.66
CA ALA A 89 -2.14 -32.98 -15.24
C ALA A 89 -3.41 -33.78 -15.56
N ALA A 90 -4.55 -33.14 -15.31
CA ALA A 90 -5.84 -33.82 -15.64
C ALA A 90 -5.98 -34.05 -17.15
N PHE A 91 -5.55 -33.06 -17.92
CA PHE A 91 -5.60 -33.21 -19.39
C PHE A 91 -4.70 -34.35 -19.84
N PHE A 92 -3.48 -34.41 -19.36
CA PHE A 92 -2.57 -35.50 -19.77
C PHE A 92 -3.04 -36.85 -19.29
N ALA A 93 -3.66 -36.93 -18.13
CA ALA A 93 -4.21 -38.18 -17.65
C ALA A 93 -5.30 -38.68 -18.57
N ARG A 94 -6.16 -37.80 -19.03
CA ARG A 94 -7.24 -38.19 -19.97
C ARG A 94 -6.69 -38.66 -21.32
N GLU A 95 -5.64 -37.97 -21.78
CA GLU A 95 -5.02 -38.38 -23.05
C GLU A 95 -4.44 -39.79 -22.95
N THR A 96 -3.88 -40.12 -21.81
CA THR A 96 -3.34 -41.45 -21.60
C THR A 96 -4.41 -42.49 -21.55
N GLU A 97 -5.57 -42.19 -20.96
CA GLU A 97 -6.67 -43.15 -20.84
C GLU A 97 -7.36 -43.48 -22.16
N ILE A 98 -7.34 -42.55 -23.08
CA ILE A 98 -8.02 -42.73 -24.37
C ILE A 98 -7.38 -43.80 -25.22
N ARG A 99 -6.15 -44.15 -24.97
CA ARG A 99 -5.49 -45.19 -25.76
C ARG A 99 -6.03 -46.62 -25.51
#